data_f61d7d7b1e1bd146d85317d5cbf9888e
#
_entry.id   f61d7d7b1e1bd146d85317d5cbf9888e
#
_cell.length_a   1.000
_cell.length_b   1.000
_cell.length_c   1.000
_cell.angle_alpha   90.00
_cell.angle_beta   90.00
_cell.angle_gamma   90.00
#
_symmetry.space_group_name_H-M   'P 1'
#
loop_
_entity.id
_entity.type
_entity.pdbx_description
1 polymer ?
#
loop_
_entity_poly.entity_id
_entity_poly.type
_entity_poly.pdbx_seq_one_letter_code
_entity_poly.pdbx_strand_id
1 'polypeptide(L)'
;MEVDEFYDDTSPEIWRKVIGNDLHYHVGWGDGDILYNAVKHLYQFIDKKSSVLDCGCGWGGTGKVLKRDMGCEVTGVTISQVQSDYISDNNLFPVVLSDLHDYTPDTIYDVCLFVESFCHLKLPQKVLSNISNSTNKIILREYHMKSNEHPKKYVDNWLMNIYHLDEICSFFSKLDFKLTYEEEHYYYSLEPTVEYWLQNLDKVDSIERTKHIQLLELSARYLKQNKDQILRDIGLATLVFER
;
A
#
# COMPACT_ATOMS: atom_id res chain seq x y z
N MET A 1 12.77 -11.86 10.75
CA MET A 1 12.74 -10.38 10.54
C MET A 1 11.31 -9.96 10.79
N GLU A 2 11.10 -9.05 11.68
CA GLU A 2 9.79 -8.46 11.93
C GLU A 2 9.50 -7.41 10.84
N VAL A 3 8.24 -7.01 10.70
CA VAL A 3 7.81 -6.10 9.60
C VAL A 3 8.43 -4.70 9.74
N ASP A 4 8.57 -4.21 10.97
CA ASP A 4 9.22 -2.92 11.27
C ASP A 4 10.69 -2.92 10.87
N GLU A 5 11.49 -3.93 11.31
CA GLU A 5 12.88 -4.08 10.92
C GLU A 5 13.08 -4.15 9.40
N PHE A 6 12.10 -4.71 8.69
CA PHE A 6 12.13 -4.80 7.24
C PHE A 6 12.06 -3.41 6.59
N TYR A 7 11.19 -2.52 7.08
CA TYR A 7 11.01 -1.19 6.50
C TYR A 7 12.03 -0.15 6.98
N ASP A 8 12.77 -0.40 8.06
CA ASP A 8 13.71 0.54 8.65
C ASP A 8 15.12 0.48 8.05
N ASP A 9 15.44 -0.49 7.19
CA ASP A 9 16.80 -0.72 6.69
C ASP A 9 17.27 0.23 5.58
N THR A 10 16.37 1.02 4.99
CA THR A 10 16.68 1.82 3.79
C THR A 10 16.23 3.27 3.98
N SER A 11 17.15 4.21 3.78
CA SER A 11 16.87 5.64 3.93
C SER A 11 15.95 6.21 2.84
N PRO A 12 15.22 7.31 3.12
CA PRO A 12 14.37 7.97 2.13
C PRO A 12 15.15 8.51 0.92
N GLU A 13 16.44 8.84 1.07
CA GLU A 13 17.30 9.29 -0.02
C GLU A 13 17.53 8.18 -1.05
N ILE A 14 17.77 6.96 -0.57
CA ILE A 14 17.92 5.79 -1.45
C ILE A 14 16.58 5.45 -2.11
N TRP A 15 15.49 5.48 -1.34
CA TRP A 15 14.16 5.24 -1.88
C TRP A 15 13.77 6.24 -2.97
N ARG A 16 14.10 7.53 -2.83
CA ARG A 16 13.83 8.53 -3.89
C ARG A 16 14.47 8.17 -5.23
N LYS A 17 15.62 7.51 -5.23
CA LYS A 17 16.25 7.04 -6.47
C LYS A 17 15.41 5.98 -7.17
N VAL A 18 14.67 5.16 -6.41
CA VAL A 18 13.92 3.99 -6.93
C VAL A 18 12.45 4.31 -7.18
N ILE A 19 11.77 4.97 -6.24
CA ILE A 19 10.32 5.20 -6.26
C ILE A 19 9.92 6.68 -6.37
N GLY A 20 10.87 7.53 -6.73
CA GLY A 20 10.62 8.94 -7.01
C GLY A 20 10.51 9.83 -5.78
N ASN A 21 10.37 11.14 -6.03
CA ASN A 21 10.44 12.18 -4.99
C ASN A 21 9.29 12.15 -3.98
N ASP A 22 8.13 11.66 -4.38
CA ASP A 22 6.96 11.55 -3.51
C ASP A 22 6.97 10.26 -2.66
N LEU A 23 7.98 9.38 -2.88
CA LEU A 23 8.17 8.14 -2.11
C LEU A 23 6.94 7.21 -2.16
N HIS A 24 6.39 7.02 -3.35
CA HIS A 24 5.27 6.12 -3.60
C HIS A 24 5.72 4.66 -3.65
N TYR A 25 5.67 3.98 -2.51
CA TYR A 25 6.06 2.57 -2.41
C TYR A 25 4.88 1.64 -2.65
N HIS A 26 4.42 1.58 -3.89
CA HIS A 26 3.31 0.74 -4.36
C HIS A 26 3.42 0.50 -5.87
N VAL A 27 2.61 -0.41 -6.39
CA VAL A 27 2.47 -0.64 -7.83
C VAL A 27 1.87 0.60 -8.52
N GLY A 28 2.35 0.92 -9.70
CA GLY A 28 1.90 2.07 -10.47
C GLY A 28 0.54 1.88 -11.16
N TRP A 29 0.18 2.86 -12.00
CA TRP A 29 -1.03 2.86 -12.80
C TRP A 29 -0.83 3.58 -14.14
N GLY A 30 -1.15 2.91 -15.24
CA GLY A 30 -1.13 3.51 -16.57
C GLY A 30 0.26 3.96 -17.04
N ASP A 31 0.31 5.03 -17.81
CA ASP A 31 1.52 5.57 -18.43
C ASP A 31 1.99 6.88 -17.77
N GLY A 32 3.23 7.27 -18.03
CA GLY A 32 3.82 8.51 -17.53
C GLY A 32 4.28 8.40 -16.07
N ASP A 33 3.80 9.28 -15.19
CA ASP A 33 4.06 9.17 -13.75
C ASP A 33 3.14 8.12 -13.11
N ILE A 34 3.49 6.87 -13.35
CA ILE A 34 2.67 5.71 -12.99
C ILE A 34 2.39 5.62 -11.49
N LEU A 35 3.34 6.02 -10.64
CA LEU A 35 3.17 5.96 -9.18
C LEU A 35 2.21 7.04 -8.69
N TYR A 36 2.35 8.26 -9.17
CA TYR A 36 1.41 9.34 -8.92
C TYR A 36 0.00 9.01 -9.47
N ASN A 37 -0.08 8.43 -10.68
CA ASN A 37 -1.35 8.05 -11.29
C ASN A 37 -2.11 7.01 -10.47
N ALA A 38 -1.42 6.11 -9.79
CA ALA A 38 -2.06 5.14 -8.88
C ALA A 38 -2.79 5.83 -7.71
N VAL A 39 -2.19 6.90 -7.15
CA VAL A 39 -2.87 7.71 -6.13
C VAL A 39 -4.01 8.53 -6.74
N LYS A 40 -3.77 9.14 -7.91
CA LYS A 40 -4.78 9.93 -8.61
C LYS A 40 -6.03 9.12 -8.97
N HIS A 41 -5.87 7.83 -9.24
CA HIS A 41 -7.00 6.92 -9.47
C HIS A 41 -7.96 6.87 -8.27
N LEU A 42 -7.46 7.03 -7.05
CA LEU A 42 -8.28 7.01 -5.84
C LEU A 42 -9.14 8.27 -5.66
N TYR A 43 -8.86 9.38 -6.38
CA TYR A 43 -9.60 10.64 -6.25
C TYR A 43 -11.09 10.51 -6.54
N GLN A 44 -11.48 9.58 -7.40
CA GLN A 44 -12.89 9.34 -7.73
C GLN A 44 -13.72 8.80 -6.57
N PHE A 45 -13.07 8.28 -5.52
CA PHE A 45 -13.71 7.69 -4.34
C PHE A 45 -13.58 8.55 -3.08
N ILE A 46 -12.81 9.64 -3.15
CA ILE A 46 -12.48 10.52 -2.03
C ILE A 46 -12.94 11.92 -2.36
N ASP A 47 -13.82 12.50 -1.55
CA ASP A 47 -14.25 13.87 -1.75
C ASP A 47 -13.13 14.86 -1.37
N LYS A 48 -13.10 16.01 -2.03
CA LYS A 48 -12.16 17.07 -1.66
C LYS A 48 -12.38 17.50 -0.21
N LYS A 49 -11.27 17.71 0.51
CA LYS A 49 -11.22 18.12 1.92
C LYS A 49 -11.73 17.05 2.90
N SER A 50 -11.87 15.81 2.45
CA SER A 50 -12.17 14.70 3.35
C SER A 50 -11.09 14.52 4.41
N SER A 51 -11.51 14.07 5.58
CA SER A 51 -10.63 13.49 6.59
C SER A 51 -10.30 12.04 6.22
N VAL A 52 -9.01 11.72 6.12
CA VAL A 52 -8.51 10.42 5.64
C VAL A 52 -7.58 9.78 6.67
N LEU A 53 -7.89 8.55 7.07
CA LEU A 53 -6.96 7.70 7.82
C LEU A 53 -6.20 6.81 6.84
N ASP A 54 -4.89 7.04 6.68
CA ASP A 54 -3.99 6.26 5.81
C ASP A 54 -3.35 5.13 6.64
N CYS A 55 -3.94 3.93 6.53
CA CYS A 55 -3.59 2.74 7.31
C CYS A 55 -2.39 2.03 6.70
N GLY A 56 -1.22 2.15 7.31
CA GLY A 56 0.04 1.68 6.75
C GLY A 56 0.59 2.68 5.72
N CYS A 57 0.67 3.95 6.12
CA CYS A 57 0.99 5.07 5.21
C CYS A 57 2.40 5.05 4.62
N GLY A 58 3.28 4.15 5.06
CA GLY A 58 4.64 4.04 4.58
C GLY A 58 5.39 5.38 4.71
N TRP A 59 6.07 5.80 3.65
CA TRP A 59 6.77 7.08 3.57
C TRP A 59 5.84 8.30 3.43
N GLY A 60 4.53 8.10 3.44
CA GLY A 60 3.54 9.17 3.37
C GLY A 60 3.27 9.70 1.96
N GLY A 61 3.72 9.02 0.92
CA GLY A 61 3.55 9.49 -0.48
C GLY A 61 2.09 9.70 -0.85
N THR A 62 1.23 8.74 -0.55
CA THR A 62 -0.22 8.81 -0.80
C THR A 62 -0.86 9.96 -0.04
N GLY A 63 -0.67 10.03 1.27
CA GLY A 63 -1.24 11.09 2.12
C GLY A 63 -0.78 12.48 1.71
N LYS A 64 0.52 12.66 1.37
CA LYS A 64 1.07 13.91 0.85
C LYS A 64 0.36 14.40 -0.41
N VAL A 65 0.11 13.49 -1.36
CA VAL A 65 -0.57 13.81 -2.62
C VAL A 65 -2.05 14.13 -2.39
N LEU A 66 -2.76 13.37 -1.58
CA LEU A 66 -4.16 13.66 -1.20
C LEU A 66 -4.29 15.03 -0.53
N LYS A 67 -3.39 15.36 0.39
CA LYS A 67 -3.36 16.68 1.03
C LYS A 67 -3.10 17.81 0.02
N ARG A 68 -2.10 17.65 -0.85
CA ARG A 68 -1.69 18.67 -1.83
C ARG A 68 -2.78 18.93 -2.89
N ASP A 69 -3.33 17.87 -3.48
CA ASP A 69 -4.15 17.96 -4.69
C ASP A 69 -5.66 18.01 -4.39
N MET A 70 -6.08 17.36 -3.29
CA MET A 70 -7.48 17.26 -2.89
C MET A 70 -7.82 18.12 -1.66
N GLY A 71 -6.79 18.62 -0.97
CA GLY A 71 -6.98 19.38 0.28
C GLY A 71 -7.44 18.51 1.45
N CYS A 72 -7.21 17.20 1.40
CA CYS A 72 -7.61 16.27 2.44
C CYS A 72 -6.86 16.53 3.77
N GLU A 73 -7.54 16.27 4.88
CA GLU A 73 -6.95 16.23 6.21
C GLU A 73 -6.53 14.77 6.49
N VAL A 74 -5.23 14.50 6.34
CA VAL A 74 -4.69 13.13 6.44
C VAL A 74 -4.11 12.88 7.83
N THR A 75 -4.39 11.71 8.39
CA THR A 75 -3.66 11.10 9.52
C THR A 75 -3.10 9.77 9.05
N GLY A 76 -1.81 9.57 9.18
CA GLY A 76 -1.15 8.30 8.82
C GLY A 76 -0.91 7.41 10.03
N VAL A 77 -0.93 6.10 9.81
CA VAL A 77 -0.46 5.10 10.79
C VAL A 77 0.64 4.28 10.14
N THR A 78 1.77 4.14 10.80
CA THR A 78 2.88 3.27 10.38
C THR A 78 3.49 2.54 11.56
N ILE A 79 4.03 1.34 11.32
CA ILE A 79 4.78 0.57 12.32
C ILE A 79 6.27 0.94 12.33
N SER A 80 6.77 1.60 11.27
CA SER A 80 8.18 1.96 11.09
C SER A 80 8.51 3.28 11.78
N GLN A 81 9.47 3.26 12.70
CA GLN A 81 9.97 4.48 13.36
C GLN A 81 10.59 5.43 12.35
N VAL A 82 11.40 4.92 11.42
CA VAL A 82 12.10 5.74 10.40
C VAL A 82 11.11 6.46 9.49
N GLN A 83 10.02 5.79 9.08
CA GLN A 83 8.96 6.41 8.29
C GLN A 83 8.19 7.48 9.08
N SER A 84 7.87 7.18 10.35
CA SER A 84 7.20 8.13 11.24
C SER A 84 8.02 9.40 11.46
N ASP A 85 9.32 9.26 11.74
CA ASP A 85 10.24 10.38 11.90
C ASP A 85 10.33 11.20 10.60
N TYR A 86 10.47 10.54 9.45
CA TYR A 86 10.49 11.21 8.15
C TYR A 86 9.23 12.06 7.89
N ILE A 87 8.03 11.51 8.14
CA ILE A 87 6.76 12.22 7.95
C ILE A 87 6.68 13.44 8.88
N SER A 88 7.08 13.27 10.14
CA SER A 88 7.06 14.31 11.18
C SER A 88 8.06 15.42 10.88
N ASP A 89 9.32 15.10 10.59
CA ASP A 89 10.40 16.04 10.31
C ASP A 89 10.13 16.89 9.05
N ASN A 90 9.44 16.32 8.07
CA ASN A 90 9.04 17.02 6.86
C ASN A 90 7.65 17.68 6.95
N ASN A 91 6.97 17.65 8.11
CA ASN A 91 5.65 18.23 8.35
C ASN A 91 4.61 17.85 7.28
N LEU A 92 4.61 16.61 6.85
CA LEU A 92 3.72 16.14 5.78
C LEU A 92 2.27 16.15 6.25
N PHE A 93 1.98 15.42 7.33
CA PHE A 93 0.68 15.32 8.01
C PHE A 93 0.87 14.65 9.38
N PRO A 94 -0.12 14.66 10.29
CA PRO A 94 -0.07 13.90 11.53
C PRO A 94 0.15 12.41 11.30
N VAL A 95 1.09 11.81 12.04
CA VAL A 95 1.39 10.37 11.95
C VAL A 95 1.41 9.73 13.32
N VAL A 96 0.89 8.51 13.41
CA VAL A 96 0.88 7.68 14.60
C VAL A 96 1.80 6.48 14.37
N LEU A 97 2.81 6.33 15.22
CA LEU A 97 3.65 5.14 15.26
C LEU A 97 2.92 4.06 16.04
N SER A 98 2.37 3.08 15.35
CA SER A 98 1.63 1.97 15.96
C SER A 98 1.49 0.78 15.02
N ASP A 99 1.43 -0.43 15.57
CA ASP A 99 0.85 -1.56 14.85
C ASP A 99 -0.67 -1.34 14.71
N LEU A 100 -1.20 -1.51 13.50
CA LEU A 100 -2.64 -1.41 13.22
C LEU A 100 -3.47 -2.39 14.05
N HIS A 101 -2.90 -3.52 14.46
CA HIS A 101 -3.58 -4.47 15.34
C HIS A 101 -3.88 -3.89 16.74
N ASP A 102 -3.11 -2.90 17.19
CA ASP A 102 -3.23 -2.27 18.50
C ASP A 102 -3.73 -0.82 18.43
N TYR A 103 -3.92 -0.31 17.21
CA TYR A 103 -4.42 1.04 16.97
C TYR A 103 -5.94 1.08 16.91
N THR A 104 -6.54 1.99 17.64
CA THR A 104 -7.97 2.33 17.57
C THR A 104 -8.10 3.84 17.41
N PRO A 105 -8.71 4.33 16.30
CA PRO A 105 -8.92 5.76 16.12
C PRO A 105 -9.79 6.37 17.23
N ASP A 106 -9.47 7.57 17.68
CA ASP A 106 -10.22 8.37 18.64
C ASP A 106 -11.13 9.42 17.97
N THR A 107 -11.10 9.48 16.64
CA THR A 107 -11.91 10.41 15.83
C THR A 107 -12.56 9.69 14.66
N ILE A 108 -13.52 10.38 14.02
CA ILE A 108 -14.22 9.88 12.83
C ILE A 108 -13.52 10.42 11.58
N TYR A 109 -13.36 9.54 10.59
CA TYR A 109 -12.80 9.85 9.28
C TYR A 109 -13.87 9.63 8.20
N ASP A 110 -13.84 10.46 7.16
CA ASP A 110 -14.68 10.24 5.97
C ASP A 110 -14.27 8.97 5.23
N VAL A 111 -12.95 8.69 5.22
CA VAL A 111 -12.37 7.52 4.54
C VAL A 111 -11.24 6.90 5.36
N CYS A 112 -11.23 5.57 5.48
CA CYS A 112 -10.03 4.80 5.83
C CYS A 112 -9.46 4.17 4.56
N LEU A 113 -8.15 4.32 4.36
CA LEU A 113 -7.44 3.93 3.14
C LEU A 113 -6.35 2.90 3.45
N PHE A 114 -6.26 1.85 2.65
CA PHE A 114 -5.16 0.90 2.61
C PHE A 114 -4.60 0.85 1.18
N VAL A 115 -3.35 1.22 1.01
CA VAL A 115 -2.65 1.12 -0.28
C VAL A 115 -1.51 0.12 -0.15
N GLU A 116 -1.76 -1.10 -0.60
CA GLU A 116 -0.83 -2.24 -0.55
C GLU A 116 -0.25 -2.47 0.86
N SER A 117 -1.09 -2.27 1.88
CA SER A 117 -0.75 -2.42 3.29
C SER A 117 -1.61 -3.46 4.02
N PHE A 118 -2.80 -3.75 3.51
CA PHE A 118 -3.71 -4.74 4.08
C PHE A 118 -3.13 -6.17 3.98
N CYS A 119 -2.35 -6.46 2.95
CA CYS A 119 -1.66 -7.75 2.77
C CYS A 119 -0.61 -8.04 3.85
N HIS A 120 -0.19 -7.08 4.64
CA HIS A 120 0.72 -7.30 5.76
C HIS A 120 0.01 -7.63 7.08
N LEU A 121 -1.31 -7.56 7.11
CA LEU A 121 -2.08 -7.83 8.33
C LEU A 121 -2.18 -9.35 8.60
N LYS A 122 -1.69 -9.78 9.75
CA LYS A 122 -1.83 -11.18 10.20
C LYS A 122 -3.27 -11.47 10.66
N LEU A 123 -3.96 -10.50 11.23
CA LEU A 123 -5.31 -10.59 11.77
C LEU A 123 -6.19 -9.44 11.26
N PRO A 124 -6.56 -9.44 9.96
CA PRO A 124 -7.29 -8.32 9.35
C PRO A 124 -8.62 -8.03 10.03
N GLN A 125 -9.31 -9.06 10.55
CA GLN A 125 -10.57 -8.87 11.30
C GLN A 125 -10.39 -8.06 12.57
N LYS A 126 -9.26 -8.21 13.30
CA LYS A 126 -8.95 -7.40 14.49
C LYS A 126 -8.77 -5.93 14.10
N VAL A 127 -7.97 -5.67 13.06
CA VAL A 127 -7.72 -4.31 12.55
C VAL A 127 -9.02 -3.66 12.09
N LEU A 128 -9.80 -4.36 11.27
CA LEU A 128 -11.09 -3.84 10.81
C LEU A 128 -12.07 -3.58 11.95
N SER A 129 -12.11 -4.44 12.98
CA SER A 129 -12.93 -4.20 14.17
C SER A 129 -12.52 -2.92 14.93
N ASN A 130 -11.21 -2.65 15.00
CA ASN A 130 -10.68 -1.46 15.66
C ASN A 130 -11.08 -0.17 14.92
N ILE A 131 -11.04 -0.17 13.58
CA ILE A 131 -11.27 1.04 12.77
C ILE A 131 -12.72 1.20 12.28
N SER A 132 -13.52 0.13 12.29
CA SER A 132 -14.85 0.11 11.67
C SER A 132 -15.84 1.13 12.26
N ASN A 133 -15.68 1.52 13.51
CA ASN A 133 -16.54 2.53 14.14
C ASN A 133 -16.11 3.97 13.85
N SER A 134 -14.95 4.16 13.22
CA SER A 134 -14.40 5.47 12.90
C SER A 134 -14.65 5.91 11.45
N THR A 135 -15.31 5.09 10.63
CA THR A 135 -15.64 5.45 9.25
C THR A 135 -16.83 4.65 8.71
N ASN A 136 -17.47 5.19 7.67
CA ASN A 136 -18.47 4.49 6.86
C ASN A 136 -17.93 4.09 5.48
N LYS A 137 -16.70 4.45 5.13
CA LYS A 137 -16.05 4.13 3.85
C LYS A 137 -14.63 3.65 4.04
N ILE A 138 -14.32 2.47 3.51
CA ILE A 138 -12.97 1.91 3.49
C ILE A 138 -12.60 1.61 2.05
N ILE A 139 -11.42 2.09 1.63
CA ILE A 139 -10.87 1.86 0.30
C ILE A 139 -9.63 0.99 0.44
N LEU A 140 -9.60 -0.09 -0.30
CA LEU A 140 -8.40 -0.92 -0.46
C LEU A 140 -7.88 -0.77 -1.90
N ARG A 141 -6.59 -0.54 -2.06
CA ARG A 141 -5.87 -0.83 -3.28
C ARG A 141 -4.89 -1.95 -2.94
N GLU A 142 -5.26 -3.20 -3.26
CA GLU A 142 -4.64 -4.34 -2.57
C GLU A 142 -4.55 -5.59 -3.44
N TYR A 143 -3.56 -6.41 -3.13
CA TYR A 143 -3.38 -7.73 -3.72
C TYR A 143 -4.45 -8.72 -3.27
N HIS A 144 -4.85 -9.60 -4.19
CA HIS A 144 -5.73 -10.72 -3.88
C HIS A 144 -5.32 -11.98 -4.64
N MET A 145 -5.64 -13.15 -4.07
CA MET A 145 -5.44 -14.44 -4.73
C MET A 145 -6.52 -14.67 -5.78
N LYS A 146 -6.12 -15.11 -6.97
CA LYS A 146 -7.01 -15.52 -8.09
C LYS A 146 -7.04 -17.03 -8.25
N SER A 147 -6.02 -17.72 -7.79
CA SER A 147 -5.92 -19.19 -7.82
C SER A 147 -5.55 -19.75 -6.46
N ASN A 148 -5.75 -21.06 -6.27
CA ASN A 148 -5.29 -21.79 -5.08
C ASN A 148 -3.79 -22.17 -5.19
N GLU A 149 -3.16 -21.93 -6.31
CA GLU A 149 -1.72 -22.12 -6.51
C GLU A 149 -0.97 -20.92 -5.95
N HIS A 150 -0.50 -21.06 -4.73
CA HIS A 150 0.15 -19.98 -4.00
C HIS A 150 1.58 -19.77 -4.54
N PRO A 151 1.94 -18.57 -5.02
CA PRO A 151 3.32 -18.23 -5.37
C PRO A 151 4.14 -18.00 -4.09
N LYS A 152 4.22 -19.05 -3.27
CA LYS A 152 4.71 -19.04 -1.89
C LYS A 152 6.04 -18.32 -1.73
N LYS A 153 6.97 -18.56 -2.65
CA LYS A 153 8.30 -17.96 -2.59
C LYS A 153 8.28 -16.42 -2.73
N TYR A 154 7.35 -15.89 -3.54
CA TYR A 154 7.19 -14.44 -3.69
C TYR A 154 6.54 -13.84 -2.44
N VAL A 155 5.44 -14.43 -2.00
CA VAL A 155 4.64 -13.92 -0.87
C VAL A 155 5.43 -13.97 0.44
N ASP A 156 6.13 -15.08 0.72
CA ASP A 156 6.92 -15.25 1.95
C ASP A 156 8.07 -14.23 2.05
N ASN A 157 8.70 -13.88 0.92
CA ASN A 157 9.81 -12.91 0.89
C ASN A 157 9.37 -11.48 1.26
N TRP A 158 8.11 -11.13 0.97
CA TRP A 158 7.55 -9.80 1.23
C TRP A 158 6.70 -9.75 2.50
N LEU A 159 6.69 -10.79 3.31
CA LEU A 159 5.88 -10.88 4.54
C LEU A 159 4.39 -10.60 4.29
N MET A 160 3.88 -11.06 3.14
CA MET A 160 2.50 -10.79 2.72
C MET A 160 1.57 -11.93 3.12
N ASN A 161 0.34 -11.56 3.49
CA ASN A 161 -0.82 -12.45 3.66
C ASN A 161 -1.84 -12.07 2.59
N ILE A 162 -1.77 -12.72 1.43
CA ILE A 162 -2.69 -12.42 0.32
C ILE A 162 -3.91 -13.31 0.47
N TYR A 163 -5.09 -12.71 0.58
CA TYR A 163 -6.39 -13.37 0.73
C TYR A 163 -7.10 -13.48 -0.61
N HIS A 164 -8.00 -14.45 -0.75
CA HIS A 164 -8.96 -14.45 -1.86
C HIS A 164 -9.95 -13.31 -1.72
N LEU A 165 -10.48 -12.82 -2.85
CA LEU A 165 -11.41 -11.69 -2.86
C LEU A 165 -12.67 -11.95 -2.02
N ASP A 166 -13.20 -13.17 -2.04
CA ASP A 166 -14.34 -13.58 -1.23
C ASP A 166 -14.02 -13.58 0.29
N GLU A 167 -12.79 -13.93 0.67
CA GLU A 167 -12.35 -13.83 2.05
C GLU A 167 -12.27 -12.36 2.49
N ILE A 168 -11.70 -11.47 1.64
CA ILE A 168 -11.68 -10.03 1.89
C ILE A 168 -13.12 -9.53 2.07
N CYS A 169 -14.01 -9.81 1.14
CA CYS A 169 -15.43 -9.44 1.24
C CYS A 169 -16.10 -9.98 2.51
N SER A 170 -15.75 -11.20 2.93
CA SER A 170 -16.25 -11.79 4.17
C SER A 170 -15.77 -11.06 5.43
N PHE A 171 -14.52 -10.53 5.45
CA PHE A 171 -14.05 -9.74 6.58
C PHE A 171 -14.88 -8.46 6.76
N PHE A 172 -15.20 -7.78 5.67
CA PHE A 172 -15.96 -6.54 5.67
C PHE A 172 -17.44 -6.74 5.95
N SER A 173 -18.07 -7.78 5.38
CA SER A 173 -19.49 -8.06 5.57
C SER A 173 -19.87 -8.37 7.02
N LYS A 174 -18.96 -8.94 7.80
CA LYS A 174 -19.15 -9.19 9.25
C LYS A 174 -19.24 -7.89 10.07
N LEU A 175 -18.88 -6.76 9.48
CA LEU A 175 -18.91 -5.43 10.08
C LEU A 175 -19.92 -4.50 9.36
N ASP A 176 -20.87 -5.07 8.64
CA ASP A 176 -21.95 -4.39 7.89
C ASP A 176 -21.47 -3.51 6.72
N PHE A 177 -20.22 -3.68 6.26
CA PHE A 177 -19.76 -3.04 5.04
C PHE A 177 -20.11 -3.89 3.81
N LYS A 178 -20.47 -3.22 2.71
CA LYS A 178 -20.77 -3.84 1.41
C LYS A 178 -19.75 -3.37 0.38
N LEU A 179 -19.30 -4.27 -0.47
CA LEU A 179 -18.49 -3.92 -1.64
C LEU A 179 -19.37 -3.12 -2.61
N THR A 180 -19.01 -1.86 -2.85
CA THR A 180 -19.73 -0.94 -3.76
C THR A 180 -18.97 -0.69 -5.05
N TYR A 181 -17.67 -0.97 -5.08
CA TYR A 181 -16.83 -0.87 -6.26
C TYR A 181 -15.71 -1.90 -6.23
N GLU A 182 -15.40 -2.47 -7.41
CA GLU A 182 -14.29 -3.40 -7.65
C GLU A 182 -13.70 -3.12 -9.04
N GLU A 183 -12.38 -2.93 -9.12
CA GLU A 183 -11.65 -2.84 -10.38
C GLU A 183 -10.31 -3.56 -10.29
N GLU A 184 -10.14 -4.60 -11.07
CA GLU A 184 -8.88 -5.33 -11.23
C GLU A 184 -7.96 -4.58 -12.21
N HIS A 185 -6.72 -4.32 -11.82
CA HIS A 185 -5.79 -3.54 -12.64
C HIS A 185 -4.36 -4.09 -12.71
N TYR A 186 -4.07 -5.22 -12.07
CA TYR A 186 -2.70 -5.76 -12.04
C TYR A 186 -2.17 -6.11 -13.43
N TYR A 187 -3.07 -6.52 -14.34
CA TYR A 187 -2.71 -6.89 -15.70
C TYR A 187 -1.95 -5.79 -16.46
N TYR A 188 -2.38 -4.53 -16.33
CA TYR A 188 -1.76 -3.38 -17.00
C TYR A 188 -0.87 -2.52 -16.10
N SER A 189 -0.81 -2.83 -14.81
CA SER A 189 0.01 -2.11 -13.84
C SER A 189 1.36 -2.79 -13.55
N LEU A 190 1.40 -4.12 -13.58
CA LEU A 190 2.57 -4.89 -13.16
C LEU A 190 3.80 -4.59 -14.03
N GLU A 191 3.68 -4.72 -15.34
CA GLU A 191 4.83 -4.61 -16.24
C GLU A 191 5.44 -3.20 -16.23
N PRO A 192 4.67 -2.10 -16.37
CA PRO A 192 5.22 -0.75 -16.28
C PRO A 192 5.91 -0.49 -14.94
N THR A 193 5.36 -1.01 -13.85
CA THR A 193 5.95 -0.84 -12.52
C THR A 193 7.28 -1.57 -12.38
N VAL A 194 7.32 -2.83 -12.81
CA VAL A 194 8.55 -3.62 -12.78
C VAL A 194 9.65 -2.99 -13.63
N GLU A 195 9.31 -2.49 -14.81
CA GLU A 195 10.26 -1.79 -15.66
C GLU A 195 10.75 -0.48 -15.04
N TYR A 196 9.86 0.31 -14.46
CA TYR A 196 10.18 1.52 -13.73
C TYR A 196 11.16 1.25 -12.58
N TRP A 197 10.89 0.25 -11.74
CA TRP A 197 11.76 -0.13 -10.63
C TRP A 197 13.14 -0.59 -11.13
N LEU A 198 13.20 -1.49 -12.12
CA LEU A 198 14.47 -1.99 -12.66
C LEU A 198 15.34 -0.87 -13.24
N GLN A 199 14.75 0.06 -14.02
CA GLN A 199 15.47 1.21 -14.56
C GLN A 199 16.00 2.14 -13.46
N ASN A 200 15.26 2.30 -12.39
CA ASN A 200 15.65 3.17 -11.28
C ASN A 200 16.64 2.52 -10.32
N LEU A 201 16.58 1.20 -10.14
CA LEU A 201 17.54 0.43 -9.36
C LEU A 201 18.97 0.54 -9.92
N ASP A 202 19.12 0.77 -11.22
CA ASP A 202 20.42 1.04 -11.84
C ASP A 202 21.05 2.37 -11.38
N LYS A 203 20.28 3.27 -10.77
CA LYS A 203 20.74 4.54 -10.19
C LYS A 203 21.25 4.41 -8.74
N VAL A 204 21.05 3.25 -8.12
CA VAL A 204 21.48 2.96 -6.75
C VAL A 204 22.87 2.33 -6.78
N ASP A 205 23.85 3.03 -6.21
CA ASP A 205 25.22 2.54 -6.14
C ASP A 205 25.32 1.25 -5.32
N SER A 206 26.28 0.40 -5.63
CA SER A 206 26.45 -0.91 -4.98
C SER A 206 26.62 -0.81 -3.45
N ILE A 207 27.21 0.27 -2.97
CA ILE A 207 27.43 0.53 -1.54
C ILE A 207 26.13 0.94 -0.81
N GLU A 208 25.14 1.45 -1.55
CA GLU A 208 23.84 1.87 -1.02
C GLU A 208 22.77 0.76 -1.04
N ARG A 209 23.09 -0.40 -1.62
CA ARG A 209 22.15 -1.51 -1.78
C ARG A 209 21.92 -2.25 -0.47
N THR A 210 20.95 -1.79 0.29
CA THR A 210 20.45 -2.47 1.50
C THR A 210 19.82 -3.82 1.16
N LYS A 211 19.47 -4.61 2.18
CA LYS A 211 18.76 -5.88 1.98
C LYS A 211 17.41 -5.68 1.29
N HIS A 212 16.68 -4.62 1.66
CA HIS A 212 15.39 -4.31 1.06
C HIS A 212 15.51 -3.95 -0.42
N ILE A 213 16.50 -3.11 -0.79
CA ILE A 213 16.79 -2.79 -2.19
C ILE A 213 17.18 -4.04 -3.00
N GLN A 214 18.00 -4.92 -2.44
CA GLN A 214 18.36 -6.19 -3.09
C GLN A 214 17.14 -7.11 -3.26
N LEU A 215 16.25 -7.17 -2.25
CA LEU A 215 15.03 -7.97 -2.34
C LEU A 215 14.07 -7.40 -3.41
N LEU A 216 13.93 -6.07 -3.48
CA LEU A 216 13.12 -5.42 -4.51
C LEU A 216 13.65 -5.78 -5.92
N GLU A 217 14.97 -5.73 -6.13
CA GLU A 217 15.57 -6.11 -7.41
C GLU A 217 15.30 -7.58 -7.78
N LEU A 218 15.50 -8.48 -6.83
CA LEU A 218 15.24 -9.91 -7.04
C LEU A 218 13.77 -10.16 -7.37
N SER A 219 12.87 -9.49 -6.66
CA SER A 219 11.43 -9.61 -6.88
C SER A 219 11.01 -9.01 -8.21
N ALA A 220 11.50 -7.83 -8.58
CA ALA A 220 11.21 -7.22 -9.86
C ALA A 220 11.67 -8.10 -11.04
N ARG A 221 12.87 -8.69 -10.95
CA ARG A 221 13.38 -9.64 -11.94
C ARG A 221 12.54 -10.92 -12.00
N TYR A 222 12.13 -11.46 -10.85
CA TYR A 222 11.24 -12.62 -10.76
C TYR A 222 9.87 -12.33 -11.40
N LEU A 223 9.25 -11.21 -11.06
CA LEU A 223 7.97 -10.77 -11.62
C LEU A 223 8.05 -10.61 -13.14
N LYS A 224 9.13 -10.02 -13.66
CA LYS A 224 9.36 -9.88 -15.10
C LYS A 224 9.45 -11.24 -15.82
N GLN A 225 10.17 -12.18 -15.21
CA GLN A 225 10.39 -13.52 -15.80
C GLN A 225 9.14 -14.43 -15.74
N ASN A 226 8.29 -14.24 -14.73
CA ASN A 226 7.13 -15.10 -14.45
C ASN A 226 5.79 -14.36 -14.59
N LYS A 227 5.75 -13.26 -15.32
CA LYS A 227 4.61 -12.35 -15.46
C LYS A 227 3.29 -13.08 -15.68
N ASP A 228 3.24 -13.97 -16.69
CA ASP A 228 2.00 -14.65 -17.07
C ASP A 228 1.47 -15.58 -15.96
N GLN A 229 2.35 -16.21 -15.20
CA GLN A 229 1.97 -17.02 -14.06
C GLN A 229 1.46 -16.14 -12.93
N ILE A 230 2.19 -15.09 -12.59
CA ILE A 230 1.80 -14.15 -11.52
C ILE A 230 0.43 -13.54 -11.80
N LEU A 231 0.17 -13.10 -13.03
CA LEU A 231 -1.13 -12.52 -13.42
C LEU A 231 -2.29 -13.53 -13.40
N ARG A 232 -2.01 -14.84 -13.51
CA ARG A 232 -3.02 -15.88 -13.28
C ARG A 232 -3.31 -16.10 -11.82
N ASP A 233 -2.30 -16.00 -10.96
CA ASP A 233 -2.37 -16.42 -9.56
C ASP A 233 -2.71 -15.28 -8.61
N ILE A 234 -2.28 -14.05 -8.93
CA ILE A 234 -2.45 -12.85 -8.10
C ILE A 234 -3.14 -11.75 -8.92
N GLY A 235 -4.02 -11.01 -8.27
CA GLY A 235 -4.58 -9.76 -8.74
C GLY A 235 -4.13 -8.59 -7.87
N LEU A 236 -4.34 -7.38 -8.38
CA LEU A 236 -4.28 -6.12 -7.65
C LEU A 236 -5.53 -5.34 -8.02
N ALA A 237 -6.38 -5.08 -7.05
CA ALA A 237 -7.66 -4.42 -7.27
C ALA A 237 -7.85 -3.20 -6.38
N THR A 238 -8.63 -2.24 -6.89
CA THR A 238 -9.23 -1.20 -6.07
C THR A 238 -10.63 -1.66 -5.65
N LEU A 239 -10.84 -1.74 -4.33
CA LEU A 239 -12.08 -2.18 -3.70
C LEU A 239 -12.60 -1.06 -2.81
N VAL A 240 -13.89 -0.72 -2.93
CA VAL A 240 -14.54 0.26 -2.04
C VAL A 240 -15.63 -0.44 -1.26
N PHE A 241 -15.56 -0.30 0.05
CA PHE A 241 -16.53 -0.84 0.99
C PHE A 241 -17.24 0.29 1.73
N GLU A 242 -18.57 0.27 1.74
CA GLU A 242 -19.40 1.30 2.38
C GLU A 242 -20.51 0.67 3.24
N ARG A 243 -20.94 1.42 4.28
CA ARG A 243 -22.14 1.12 5.10
C ARG A 243 -23.36 1.91 4.63
#